data_cdaf86512cb5bd453f4639a70d11f8e8
#
_entry.id   cdaf86512cb5bd453f4639a70d11f8e8
#
_cell.length_a   1.000
_cell.length_b   1.000
_cell.length_c   1.000
_cell.angle_alpha   90.00
_cell.angle_beta   90.00
_cell.angle_gamma   90.00
#
_symmetry.space_group_name_H-M   'P 1'
#
loop_
_entity.id
_entity.type
_entity.pdbx_description
1 polymer ?
#
loop_
_entity_poly.entity_id
_entity_poly.type
_entity_poly.pdbx_seq_one_letter_code
_entity_poly.pdbx_strand_id
1 'polypeptide(L)'
;MSEVSLLVILDGFGYREDATDNAIARAHTPNWDALWKNRPRTLISGSGEDVGLPDGQMGNSEVGHTVLGAGRVIYQDLSRINRAIESGEFAANTEINETLNAVTHSDGALHIMGLLSPGGVHSHEQHIFALIRHAAAHGLKNVFLHAFLDGRDTPPRSAKASLEQAQDLFAELN
;
A
#
# COMPACT_ATOMS: atom_id res chain seq x y z
N MET A 1 -9.32 -44.60 -7.98
CA MET A 1 -8.13 -43.95 -7.35
C MET A 1 -8.41 -42.49 -7.31
N SER A 2 -8.33 -41.84 -6.15
CA SER A 2 -8.48 -40.38 -6.03
C SER A 2 -7.27 -39.71 -6.68
N GLU A 3 -7.49 -38.76 -7.59
CA GLU A 3 -6.42 -37.93 -8.11
C GLU A 3 -5.88 -37.07 -6.95
N VAL A 4 -4.57 -37.05 -6.79
CA VAL A 4 -3.88 -36.24 -5.80
C VAL A 4 -3.24 -35.05 -6.52
N SER A 5 -3.63 -33.85 -6.16
CA SER A 5 -2.95 -32.62 -6.61
C SER A 5 -1.98 -32.17 -5.52
N LEU A 6 -0.74 -31.87 -5.91
CA LEU A 6 0.30 -31.38 -5.01
C LEU A 6 0.78 -30.02 -5.47
N LEU A 7 0.66 -29.01 -4.60
CA LEU A 7 1.27 -27.69 -4.78
C LEU A 7 2.53 -27.61 -3.91
N VAL A 8 3.67 -27.35 -4.53
CA VAL A 8 4.94 -27.11 -3.84
C VAL A 8 5.36 -25.67 -4.05
N ILE A 9 5.48 -24.90 -2.97
CA ILE A 9 5.90 -23.50 -2.98
C ILE A 9 7.35 -23.44 -2.50
N LEU A 10 8.22 -22.89 -3.34
CA LEU A 10 9.61 -22.59 -3.01
C LEU A 10 9.69 -21.10 -2.67
N ASP A 11 9.39 -20.79 -1.41
CA ASP A 11 9.33 -19.41 -0.93
C ASP A 11 10.72 -18.73 -1.00
N GLY A 12 10.76 -17.50 -1.51
CA GLY A 12 12.03 -16.80 -1.76
C GLY A 12 12.83 -17.29 -2.96
N PHE A 13 12.33 -18.30 -3.71
CA PHE A 13 12.99 -18.86 -4.88
C PHE A 13 12.63 -18.04 -6.14
N GLY A 14 13.25 -16.85 -6.28
CA GLY A 14 13.00 -15.95 -7.42
C GLY A 14 13.72 -16.41 -8.69
N TYR A 15 13.39 -15.76 -9.80
CA TYR A 15 14.01 -15.98 -11.10
C TYR A 15 14.83 -14.78 -11.57
N ARG A 16 16.07 -15.02 -11.95
CA ARG A 16 16.95 -14.05 -12.59
C ARG A 16 17.93 -14.83 -13.49
N GLU A 17 18.08 -14.40 -14.75
CA GLU A 17 19.01 -15.04 -15.70
C GLU A 17 20.46 -14.84 -15.34
N ASP A 18 20.83 -13.64 -14.82
CA ASP A 18 22.17 -13.34 -14.40
C ASP A 18 22.60 -14.20 -13.21
N ALA A 19 23.69 -14.94 -13.38
CA ALA A 19 24.27 -15.81 -12.37
C ALA A 19 25.15 -15.06 -11.35
N THR A 20 25.45 -13.76 -11.55
CA THR A 20 26.23 -12.95 -10.62
C THR A 20 25.47 -12.81 -9.31
N ASP A 21 26.08 -13.21 -8.21
CA ASP A 21 25.48 -13.19 -6.86
C ASP A 21 24.09 -13.87 -6.79
N ASN A 22 23.90 -14.92 -7.61
CA ASN A 22 22.67 -15.68 -7.70
C ASN A 22 22.91 -17.12 -7.22
N ALA A 23 22.61 -17.37 -5.95
CA ALA A 23 22.83 -18.68 -5.33
C ALA A 23 22.05 -19.80 -6.01
N ILE A 24 20.84 -19.52 -6.51
CA ILE A 24 20.00 -20.51 -7.21
C ILE A 24 20.62 -20.90 -8.54
N ALA A 25 21.02 -19.94 -9.36
CA ALA A 25 21.64 -20.19 -10.67
C ALA A 25 23.02 -20.87 -10.56
N ARG A 26 23.71 -20.74 -9.43
CA ARG A 26 25.02 -21.35 -9.16
C ARG A 26 24.95 -22.69 -8.44
N ALA A 27 23.80 -23.07 -7.93
CA ALA A 27 23.62 -24.33 -7.24
C ALA A 27 23.55 -25.51 -8.22
N HIS A 28 23.95 -26.71 -7.73
CA HIS A 28 23.76 -27.95 -8.47
C HIS A 28 22.32 -28.47 -8.25
N THR A 29 21.43 -28.19 -9.20
CA THR A 29 19.98 -28.47 -9.08
C THR A 29 19.44 -29.35 -10.22
N PRO A 30 19.96 -30.56 -10.41
CA PRO A 30 19.67 -31.38 -11.61
C PRO A 30 18.18 -31.69 -11.77
N ASN A 31 17.44 -31.90 -10.69
CA ASN A 31 16.00 -32.15 -10.76
C ASN A 31 15.21 -30.92 -11.14
N TRP A 32 15.57 -29.76 -10.55
CA TRP A 32 14.98 -28.46 -10.91
C TRP A 32 15.27 -28.12 -12.37
N ASP A 33 16.51 -28.26 -12.80
CA ASP A 33 16.94 -27.99 -14.17
C ASP A 33 16.17 -28.84 -15.18
N ALA A 34 15.97 -30.12 -14.86
CA ALA A 34 15.19 -31.04 -15.68
C ALA A 34 13.70 -30.65 -15.75
N LEU A 35 13.10 -30.26 -14.63
CA LEU A 35 11.73 -29.75 -14.59
C LEU A 35 11.60 -28.46 -15.40
N TRP A 36 12.50 -27.50 -15.17
CA TRP A 36 12.52 -26.23 -15.86
C TRP A 36 12.63 -26.37 -17.36
N LYS A 37 13.45 -27.31 -17.83
CA LYS A 37 13.67 -27.55 -19.26
C LYS A 37 12.52 -28.31 -19.94
N ASN A 38 11.93 -29.29 -19.25
CA ASN A 38 11.10 -30.29 -19.91
C ASN A 38 9.61 -30.22 -19.55
N ARG A 39 9.20 -29.32 -18.67
CA ARG A 39 7.79 -29.17 -18.24
C ARG A 39 7.24 -27.80 -18.64
N PRO A 40 5.91 -27.70 -18.83
CA PRO A 40 5.27 -26.39 -18.99
C PRO A 40 5.63 -25.45 -17.83
N ARG A 41 5.98 -24.23 -18.16
CA ARG A 41 6.37 -23.20 -17.19
C ARG A 41 5.94 -21.82 -17.65
N THR A 42 5.77 -20.93 -16.68
CA THR A 42 5.57 -19.49 -16.90
C THR A 42 6.20 -18.72 -15.76
N LEU A 43 6.44 -17.44 -15.99
CA LEU A 43 6.80 -16.49 -14.95
C LEU A 43 5.57 -15.71 -14.54
N ILE A 44 5.46 -15.41 -13.27
CA ILE A 44 4.42 -14.56 -12.68
C ILE A 44 5.09 -13.41 -11.94
N SER A 45 4.43 -12.27 -11.88
CA SER A 45 4.89 -11.16 -11.05
C SER A 45 4.66 -11.50 -9.57
N GLY A 46 5.63 -11.13 -8.74
CA GLY A 46 5.57 -11.29 -7.28
C GLY A 46 5.68 -9.96 -6.54
N SER A 47 5.50 -8.81 -7.22
CA SER A 47 5.72 -7.49 -6.63
C SER A 47 4.71 -6.48 -7.18
N GLY A 48 4.63 -5.32 -6.53
CA GLY A 48 3.81 -4.19 -6.96
C GLY A 48 2.33 -4.50 -7.03
N GLU A 49 1.62 -3.84 -7.91
CA GLU A 49 0.16 -3.94 -8.04
C GLU A 49 -0.33 -5.34 -8.42
N ASP A 50 0.50 -6.13 -9.10
CA ASP A 50 0.16 -7.50 -9.47
C ASP A 50 -0.09 -8.42 -8.26
N VAL A 51 0.39 -8.04 -7.09
CA VAL A 51 0.16 -8.74 -5.82
C VAL A 51 -0.54 -7.86 -4.77
N GLY A 52 -1.07 -6.71 -5.17
CA GLY A 52 -1.86 -5.82 -4.32
C GLY A 52 -1.04 -4.87 -3.45
N LEU A 53 0.24 -4.70 -3.77
CA LEU A 53 1.14 -3.72 -3.16
C LEU A 53 1.21 -2.44 -4.00
N PRO A 54 1.71 -1.32 -3.47
CA PRO A 54 2.05 -0.16 -4.28
C PRO A 54 3.05 -0.49 -5.40
N ASP A 55 2.98 0.26 -6.51
CA ASP A 55 3.94 0.11 -7.60
C ASP A 55 5.38 0.26 -7.10
N GLY A 56 6.29 -0.54 -7.66
CA GLY A 56 7.70 -0.57 -7.27
C GLY A 56 8.02 -1.22 -5.92
N GLN A 57 7.02 -1.61 -5.14
CA GLN A 57 7.25 -2.31 -3.88
C GLN A 57 7.51 -3.80 -4.11
N MET A 58 8.61 -4.31 -3.53
CA MET A 58 8.95 -5.72 -3.56
C MET A 58 7.92 -6.54 -2.78
N GLY A 59 7.51 -7.68 -3.34
CA GLY A 59 6.64 -8.63 -2.66
C GLY A 59 7.28 -9.31 -1.45
N ASN A 60 6.45 -10.00 -0.70
CA ASN A 60 6.87 -10.78 0.46
C ASN A 60 6.02 -12.06 0.56
N SER A 61 6.41 -12.95 1.47
CA SER A 61 5.75 -14.24 1.67
C SER A 61 4.28 -14.11 2.06
N GLU A 62 3.94 -13.18 2.95
CA GLU A 62 2.56 -12.96 3.42
C GLU A 62 1.63 -12.60 2.27
N VAL A 63 2.04 -11.62 1.48
CA VAL A 63 1.25 -11.15 0.33
C VAL A 63 1.14 -12.24 -0.73
N GLY A 64 2.23 -12.92 -1.07
CA GLY A 64 2.22 -14.00 -2.06
C GLY A 64 1.31 -15.16 -1.66
N HIS A 65 1.40 -15.64 -0.43
CA HIS A 65 0.54 -16.70 0.08
C HIS A 65 -0.93 -16.28 0.18
N THR A 66 -1.20 -15.01 0.53
CA THR A 66 -2.56 -14.47 0.55
C THR A 66 -3.19 -14.49 -0.84
N VAL A 67 -2.45 -14.05 -1.87
CA VAL A 67 -2.92 -14.06 -3.27
C VAL A 67 -3.15 -15.49 -3.77
N LEU A 68 -2.21 -16.41 -3.48
CA LEU A 68 -2.36 -17.83 -3.83
C LEU A 68 -3.58 -18.47 -3.15
N GLY A 69 -3.76 -18.22 -1.87
CA GLY A 69 -4.88 -18.75 -1.09
C GLY A 69 -6.24 -18.18 -1.50
N ALA A 70 -6.28 -16.91 -1.85
CA ALA A 70 -7.50 -16.24 -2.30
C ALA A 70 -7.86 -16.54 -3.76
N GLY A 71 -6.91 -17.00 -4.58
CA GLY A 71 -7.08 -17.17 -6.03
C GLY A 71 -7.31 -15.85 -6.78
N ARG A 72 -6.99 -14.72 -6.19
CA ARG A 72 -7.11 -13.38 -6.78
C ARG A 72 -6.17 -12.40 -6.08
N VAL A 73 -5.90 -11.27 -6.71
CA VAL A 73 -5.14 -10.18 -6.08
C VAL A 73 -5.92 -9.61 -4.90
N ILE A 74 -5.27 -9.49 -3.75
CA ILE A 74 -5.78 -8.86 -2.54
C ILE A 74 -4.96 -7.60 -2.30
N TYR A 75 -5.58 -6.44 -2.48
CA TYR A 75 -4.92 -5.16 -2.23
C TYR A 75 -4.70 -4.96 -0.74
N GLN A 76 -3.46 -4.60 -0.38
CA GLN A 76 -3.10 -4.20 0.97
C GLN A 76 -3.74 -2.86 1.33
N ASP A 77 -3.84 -2.54 2.62
CA ASP A 77 -4.58 -1.37 3.09
C ASP A 77 -4.11 -0.06 2.44
N LEU A 78 -2.81 0.15 2.29
CA LEU A 78 -2.28 1.33 1.61
C LEU A 78 -2.79 1.44 0.16
N SER A 79 -2.63 0.37 -0.63
CA SER A 79 -3.09 0.33 -2.02
C SER A 79 -4.61 0.46 -2.12
N ARG A 80 -5.34 -0.14 -1.18
CA ARG A 80 -6.80 -0.09 -1.14
C ARG A 80 -7.32 1.32 -0.86
N ILE A 81 -6.69 2.06 0.07
CA ILE A 81 -7.05 3.44 0.36
C ILE A 81 -6.67 4.36 -0.81
N ASN A 82 -5.48 4.19 -1.41
CA ASN A 82 -5.08 4.94 -2.60
C ASN A 82 -6.14 4.81 -3.70
N ARG A 83 -6.52 3.58 -4.04
CA ARG A 83 -7.55 3.31 -5.05
C ARG A 83 -8.91 3.90 -4.71
N ALA A 84 -9.31 3.85 -3.44
CA ALA A 84 -10.55 4.46 -2.98
C ALA A 84 -10.55 5.98 -3.13
N ILE A 85 -9.39 6.63 -2.91
CA ILE A 85 -9.23 8.06 -3.12
C ILE A 85 -9.31 8.40 -4.64
N GLU A 86 -8.61 7.64 -5.46
CA GLU A 86 -8.57 7.83 -6.92
C GLU A 86 -9.93 7.58 -7.59
N SER A 87 -10.65 6.55 -7.15
CA SER A 87 -11.97 6.20 -7.69
C SER A 87 -13.12 7.06 -7.15
N GLY A 88 -12.89 7.84 -6.09
CA GLY A 88 -13.92 8.61 -5.40
C GLY A 88 -14.70 7.82 -4.33
N GLU A 89 -14.43 6.52 -4.15
CA GLU A 89 -15.05 5.70 -3.11
C GLU A 89 -14.75 6.22 -1.70
N PHE A 90 -13.55 6.81 -1.49
CA PHE A 90 -13.18 7.43 -0.23
C PHE A 90 -14.15 8.57 0.13
N ALA A 91 -14.46 9.44 -0.83
CA ALA A 91 -15.40 10.54 -0.66
C ALA A 91 -16.85 10.07 -0.52
N ALA A 92 -17.18 8.89 -1.02
CA ALA A 92 -18.51 8.28 -0.88
C ALA A 92 -18.65 7.44 0.39
N ASN A 93 -17.61 7.32 1.23
CA ASN A 93 -17.64 6.51 2.44
C ASN A 93 -18.64 7.06 3.45
N THR A 94 -19.62 6.22 3.83
CA THR A 94 -20.73 6.61 4.71
C THR A 94 -20.26 7.07 6.08
N GLU A 95 -19.33 6.33 6.71
CA GLU A 95 -18.86 6.60 8.06
C GLU A 95 -18.10 7.95 8.14
N ILE A 96 -17.29 8.22 7.12
CA ILE A 96 -16.59 9.51 7.00
C ILE A 96 -17.61 10.63 6.85
N ASN A 97 -18.56 10.48 5.93
CA ASN A 97 -19.55 11.51 5.64
C ASN A 97 -20.49 11.78 6.83
N GLU A 98 -20.92 10.76 7.55
CA GLU A 98 -21.72 10.92 8.77
C GLU A 98 -20.95 11.68 9.84
N THR A 99 -19.65 11.38 10.02
CA THR A 99 -18.77 12.10 10.95
C THR A 99 -18.64 13.56 10.56
N LEU A 100 -18.33 13.87 9.29
CA LEU A 100 -18.21 15.24 8.81
C LEU A 100 -19.52 16.03 8.96
N ASN A 101 -20.64 15.41 8.64
CA ASN A 101 -21.97 15.99 8.81
C ASN A 101 -22.26 16.32 10.28
N ALA A 102 -21.94 15.41 11.20
CA ALA A 102 -22.15 15.64 12.63
C ALA A 102 -21.33 16.83 13.14
N VAL A 103 -20.06 16.96 12.71
CA VAL A 103 -19.20 18.09 13.06
C VAL A 103 -19.74 19.40 12.48
N THR A 104 -20.17 19.40 11.21
CA THR A 104 -20.75 20.58 10.55
C THR A 104 -22.00 21.07 11.27
N HIS A 105 -22.90 20.14 11.67
CA HIS A 105 -24.15 20.50 12.35
C HIS A 105 -23.94 20.99 13.79
N SER A 106 -22.86 20.59 14.44
CA SER A 106 -22.56 20.99 15.83
C SER A 106 -21.74 22.27 15.94
N ASP A 107 -21.36 22.90 14.82
CA ASP A 107 -20.38 24.00 14.76
C ASP A 107 -19.05 23.63 15.47
N GLY A 108 -18.70 22.36 15.39
CA GLY A 108 -17.54 21.77 16.04
C GLY A 108 -16.26 21.93 15.24
N ALA A 109 -15.24 21.19 15.64
CA ALA A 109 -13.95 21.13 14.97
C ALA A 109 -13.60 19.67 14.64
N LEU A 110 -13.02 19.44 13.47
CA LEU A 110 -12.43 18.17 13.08
C LEU A 110 -10.96 18.14 13.48
N HIS A 111 -10.58 17.15 14.27
CA HIS A 111 -9.19 16.90 14.63
C HIS A 111 -8.70 15.63 13.91
N ILE A 112 -7.73 15.78 13.02
CA ILE A 112 -7.09 14.69 12.29
C ILE A 112 -5.76 14.40 12.95
N MET A 113 -5.51 13.15 13.33
CA MET A 113 -4.26 12.71 13.97
C MET A 113 -3.64 11.61 13.14
N GLY A 114 -2.34 11.69 12.87
CA GLY A 114 -1.65 10.66 12.11
C GLY A 114 -0.18 10.96 11.88
N LEU A 115 0.55 9.94 11.43
CA LEU A 115 1.94 10.07 11.03
C LEU A 115 1.98 10.77 9.66
N LEU A 116 2.42 12.03 9.66
CA LEU A 116 2.57 12.83 8.44
C LEU A 116 3.88 12.44 7.74
N SER A 117 3.79 11.49 6.82
CA SER A 117 4.95 10.86 6.20
C SER A 117 4.61 10.32 4.81
N PRO A 118 5.54 10.39 3.86
CA PRO A 118 5.44 9.70 2.56
C PRO A 118 5.84 8.21 2.63
N GLY A 119 6.22 7.68 3.79
CA GLY A 119 6.79 6.34 3.95
C GLY A 119 5.81 5.20 3.66
N GLY A 120 4.52 5.38 3.95
CA GLY A 120 3.47 4.42 3.60
C GLY A 120 3.45 3.13 4.41
N VAL A 121 4.26 2.99 5.46
CA VAL A 121 4.30 1.79 6.31
C VAL A 121 3.22 1.84 7.39
N HIS A 122 3.17 2.93 8.15
CA HIS A 122 2.21 3.12 9.25
C HIS A 122 1.12 4.14 8.90
N SER A 123 1.38 5.02 7.96
CA SER A 123 0.48 6.05 7.45
C SER A 123 1.02 6.59 6.13
N HIS A 124 0.20 7.29 5.37
CA HIS A 124 0.65 8.03 4.19
C HIS A 124 0.02 9.42 4.17
N GLU A 125 0.85 10.46 3.99
CA GLU A 125 0.43 11.87 4.03
C GLU A 125 -0.69 12.19 3.03
N GLN A 126 -0.71 11.54 1.86
CA GLN A 126 -1.77 11.75 0.87
C GLN A 126 -3.15 11.32 1.36
N HIS A 127 -3.24 10.32 2.26
CA HIS A 127 -4.50 9.93 2.88
C HIS A 127 -5.01 11.02 3.84
N ILE A 128 -4.09 11.64 4.59
CA ILE A 128 -4.39 12.77 5.47
C ILE A 128 -4.86 13.95 4.62
N PHE A 129 -4.16 14.27 3.54
CA PHE A 129 -4.51 15.36 2.63
C PHE A 129 -5.86 15.14 1.95
N ALA A 130 -6.16 13.90 1.53
CA ALA A 130 -7.47 13.57 0.98
C ALA A 130 -8.60 13.82 1.98
N LEU A 131 -8.41 13.46 3.26
CA LEU A 131 -9.40 13.72 4.31
C LEU A 131 -9.57 15.22 4.57
N ILE A 132 -8.48 16.00 4.60
CA ILE A 132 -8.53 17.46 4.75
C ILE A 132 -9.31 18.11 3.60
N ARG A 133 -9.01 17.72 2.34
CA ARG A 133 -9.74 18.23 1.15
C ARG A 133 -11.22 17.86 1.22
N HIS A 134 -11.54 16.64 1.63
CA HIS A 134 -12.90 16.18 1.76
C HIS A 134 -13.67 16.93 2.85
N ALA A 135 -13.03 17.19 4.01
CA ALA A 135 -13.61 17.99 5.08
C ALA A 135 -13.90 19.44 4.63
N ALA A 136 -12.96 20.06 3.91
CA ALA A 136 -13.15 21.38 3.34
C ALA A 136 -14.30 21.41 2.31
N ALA A 137 -14.41 20.41 1.45
CA ALA A 137 -15.51 20.26 0.49
C ALA A 137 -16.88 20.09 1.17
N HIS A 138 -16.92 19.55 2.40
CA HIS A 138 -18.11 19.50 3.25
C HIS A 138 -18.43 20.83 3.95
N GLY A 139 -17.61 21.87 3.77
CA GLY A 139 -17.82 23.20 4.37
C GLY A 139 -17.35 23.32 5.81
N LEU A 140 -16.52 22.39 6.33
CA LEU A 140 -15.93 22.50 7.64
C LEU A 140 -14.90 23.63 7.65
N LYS A 141 -15.07 24.56 8.60
CA LYS A 141 -14.17 25.72 8.77
C LYS A 141 -13.04 25.46 9.77
N ASN A 142 -13.28 24.58 10.74
CA ASN A 142 -12.36 24.29 11.83
C ASN A 142 -11.79 22.89 11.66
N VAL A 143 -10.70 22.78 10.93
CA VAL A 143 -9.97 21.51 10.71
C VAL A 143 -8.56 21.65 11.28
N PHE A 144 -8.18 20.77 12.19
CA PHE A 144 -6.88 20.76 12.86
C PHE A 144 -6.15 19.46 12.56
N LEU A 145 -4.93 19.58 12.05
CA LEU A 145 -4.02 18.46 11.86
C LEU A 145 -3.03 18.36 13.03
N HIS A 146 -3.06 17.24 13.75
CA HIS A 146 -2.07 16.87 14.74
C HIS A 146 -1.04 15.96 14.06
N ALA A 147 -0.03 16.57 13.45
CA ALA A 147 0.98 15.87 12.69
C ALA A 147 1.99 15.15 13.60
N PHE A 148 2.00 13.83 13.61
CA PHE A 148 3.10 13.05 14.18
C PHE A 148 4.20 12.95 13.13
N LEU A 149 5.45 13.23 13.55
CA LEU A 149 6.56 13.26 12.60
C LEU A 149 7.26 11.91 12.54
N ASP A 150 7.69 11.56 11.32
CA ASP A 150 8.43 10.37 11.03
C ASP A 150 9.96 10.60 11.14
N GLY A 151 10.70 9.56 11.17
CA GLY A 151 12.16 9.51 11.24
C GLY A 151 12.65 8.07 11.33
N ARG A 152 11.71 7.12 11.11
CA ARG A 152 11.95 5.68 11.11
C ARG A 152 11.70 5.06 9.74
N ASP A 153 10.51 5.30 9.15
CA ASP A 153 10.13 4.79 7.83
C ASP A 153 10.70 5.70 6.73
N THR A 154 11.00 6.94 7.08
CA THR A 154 11.69 7.93 6.27
C THR A 154 12.96 8.42 6.98
N PRO A 155 13.93 9.02 6.26
CA PRO A 155 15.15 9.50 6.88
C PRO A 155 14.89 10.47 8.05
N PRO A 156 15.64 10.39 9.16
CA PRO A 156 15.55 11.35 10.24
C PRO A 156 15.67 12.80 9.73
N ARG A 157 14.83 13.69 10.26
CA ARG A 157 14.77 15.12 9.89
C ARG A 157 14.25 15.41 8.48
N SER A 158 13.57 14.47 7.82
CA SER A 158 12.96 14.68 6.50
C SER A 158 11.55 15.30 6.54
N ALA A 159 10.92 15.42 7.70
CA ALA A 159 9.53 15.83 7.88
C ALA A 159 9.19 17.26 7.38
N LYS A 160 10.20 18.11 7.12
CA LYS A 160 9.99 19.50 6.70
C LYS A 160 9.15 19.58 5.42
N ALA A 161 9.45 18.75 4.42
CA ALA A 161 8.72 18.77 3.15
C ALA A 161 7.24 18.40 3.33
N SER A 162 6.92 17.42 4.17
CA SER A 162 5.54 17.03 4.48
C SER A 162 4.78 18.12 5.24
N LEU A 163 5.46 18.84 6.14
CA LEU A 163 4.86 19.98 6.85
C LEU A 163 4.58 21.15 5.89
N GLU A 164 5.50 21.46 4.99
CA GLU A 164 5.31 22.49 3.96
C GLU A 164 4.13 22.16 3.06
N GLN A 165 4.02 20.92 2.58
CA GLN A 165 2.86 20.47 1.80
C GLN A 165 1.54 20.59 2.57
N ALA A 166 1.52 20.26 3.86
CA ALA A 166 0.33 20.44 4.69
C ALA A 166 -0.04 21.92 4.84
N GLN A 167 0.93 22.82 5.03
CA GLN A 167 0.70 24.26 5.11
C GLN A 167 0.16 24.82 3.80
N ASP A 168 0.75 24.42 2.67
CA ASP A 168 0.30 24.84 1.34
C ASP A 168 -1.15 24.38 1.10
N LEU A 169 -1.48 23.14 1.47
CA LEU A 169 -2.84 22.62 1.38
C LEU A 169 -3.85 23.46 2.20
N PHE A 170 -3.52 23.77 3.45
CA PHE A 170 -4.39 24.61 4.27
C PHE A 170 -4.52 26.04 3.71
N ALA A 171 -3.46 26.58 3.11
CA ALA A 171 -3.50 27.89 2.45
C ALA A 171 -4.36 27.86 1.16
N GLU A 172 -4.35 26.76 0.41
CA GLU A 172 -5.20 26.55 -0.78
C GLU A 172 -6.69 26.48 -0.44
N LEU A 173 -7.03 25.93 0.72
CA LEU A 173 -8.42 25.64 1.12
C LEU A 173 -9.07 26.77 1.94
N ASN A 174 -8.34 27.80 2.38
CA ASN A 174 -8.83 28.99 3.06
C ASN A 174 -9.15 30.10 2.04
#